data_4efd34162fa0784f05042fa2850cd11a
#
_entry.id   4efd34162fa0784f05042fa2850cd11a
#
_cell.length_a   1.000
_cell.length_b   1.000
_cell.length_c   1.000
_cell.angle_alpha   90.00
_cell.angle_beta   90.00
_cell.angle_gamma   90.00
#
_symmetry.space_group_name_H-M   'P 1'
#
loop_
_entity.id
_entity.type
_entity.pdbx_description
1 polymer ?
#
loop_
_entity_poly.entity_id
_entity_poly.type
_entity_poly.pdbx_seq_one_letter_code
_entity_poly.pdbx_strand_id
1 'polypeptide(L)'
;SVDPVGEGKTTTSESLCAIYIYKNPVEVITDDGDGKVKNSIERDGLVASWCGRFDDINKTHERLELMIEWYNAWTIVENNVALFIQYMISKKKQRYLVPKDMILFLKDIGANRNVFQEYGWKNVGTIFKGTILSYGIEFLKEELDHETLPDGSIVKTIYGVERIPDIMLLKEMQAYREGVNVDRLVAFCSLVAFAKVQQSNRGLTKRIETSKEKLANPQKISKLNWGAFRHIGMNNGKSMSRPSRNAFRNLR
;
A
#
# COMPACT_ATOMS: atom_id res chain seq x y z
N SER A 1 3.32 -0.93 -1.61
CA SER A 1 4.48 -1.73 -2.04
C SER A 1 4.69 -1.64 -3.54
N VAL A 2 5.94 -1.73 -3.96
CA VAL A 2 6.34 -1.73 -5.37
C VAL A 2 7.27 -2.92 -5.63
N ASP A 3 6.94 -3.68 -6.67
CA ASP A 3 7.83 -4.64 -7.31
C ASP A 3 8.24 -4.06 -8.68
N PRO A 4 9.45 -3.44 -8.79
CA PRO A 4 9.85 -2.73 -9.99
C PRO A 4 10.55 -3.66 -10.99
N VAL A 5 10.48 -3.30 -12.27
CA VAL A 5 11.27 -3.95 -13.33
C VAL A 5 12.56 -3.19 -13.61
N GLY A 6 13.56 -3.88 -14.15
CA GLY A 6 14.88 -3.32 -14.45
C GLY A 6 15.05 -2.70 -15.82
N GLU A 7 14.07 -2.86 -16.72
CA GLU A 7 14.18 -2.42 -18.11
C GLU A 7 12.81 -2.08 -18.69
N GLY A 8 12.76 -1.35 -19.79
CA GLY A 8 11.55 -1.11 -20.57
C GLY A 8 11.04 -2.42 -21.22
N LYS A 9 9.85 -2.38 -21.82
CA LYS A 9 9.23 -3.54 -22.44
C LYS A 9 10.14 -4.17 -23.49
N THR A 10 10.36 -5.47 -23.37
CA THR A 10 11.16 -6.26 -24.29
C THR A 10 10.36 -7.46 -24.81
N THR A 11 10.81 -8.08 -25.87
CA THR A 11 10.20 -9.30 -26.42
C THR A 11 10.55 -10.56 -25.63
N THR A 12 11.55 -10.48 -24.74
CA THR A 12 12.11 -11.62 -24.03
C THR A 12 11.72 -11.71 -22.55
N SER A 13 11.17 -10.65 -21.97
CA SER A 13 10.77 -10.62 -20.56
C SER A 13 9.30 -10.30 -20.41
N GLU A 14 8.57 -11.18 -19.73
CA GLU A 14 7.16 -11.01 -19.37
C GLU A 14 6.96 -10.34 -18.01
N SER A 15 8.04 -10.01 -17.31
CA SER A 15 7.99 -9.37 -15.99
C SER A 15 7.32 -8.00 -16.07
N LEU A 16 6.40 -7.76 -15.15
CA LEU A 16 5.65 -6.50 -15.05
C LEU A 16 6.04 -5.78 -13.76
N CYS A 17 6.02 -4.47 -13.81
CA CYS A 17 6.07 -3.68 -12.60
C CYS A 17 4.71 -3.68 -11.93
N ALA A 18 4.67 -3.93 -10.62
CA ALA A 18 3.44 -3.91 -9.85
C ALA A 18 3.53 -2.93 -8.68
N ILE A 19 2.47 -2.14 -8.47
CA ILE A 19 2.30 -1.29 -7.29
C ILE A 19 0.92 -1.50 -6.68
N TYR A 20 0.91 -1.66 -5.36
CA TYR A 20 -0.30 -1.69 -4.54
C TYR A 20 -0.21 -0.64 -3.45
N ILE A 21 -1.29 0.11 -3.27
CA ILE A 21 -1.43 1.14 -2.23
C ILE A 21 -2.53 0.71 -1.27
N TYR A 22 -2.18 0.74 0.02
CA TYR A 22 -3.01 0.28 1.10
C TYR A 22 -3.27 1.41 2.09
N LYS A 23 -4.53 1.55 2.48
CA LYS A 23 -4.95 2.45 3.54
C LYS A 23 -4.95 1.68 4.85
N ASN A 24 -4.23 2.19 5.85
CA ASN A 24 -4.29 1.63 7.19
C ASN A 24 -5.65 1.92 7.86
N PRO A 25 -6.07 1.09 8.84
CA PRO A 25 -7.27 1.38 9.61
C PRO A 25 -7.11 2.68 10.40
N VAL A 26 -8.21 3.41 10.55
CA VAL A 26 -8.25 4.69 11.26
C VAL A 26 -9.40 4.68 12.26
N GLU A 27 -9.12 4.97 13.52
CA GLU A 27 -10.14 5.22 14.53
C GLU A 27 -10.71 6.62 14.30
N VAL A 28 -12.00 6.70 13.98
CA VAL A 28 -12.73 7.96 13.76
C VAL A 28 -13.54 8.28 14.99
N ILE A 29 -13.24 9.40 15.60
CA ILE A 29 -13.96 9.93 16.75
C ILE A 29 -14.85 11.06 16.23
N THR A 30 -16.16 10.85 16.24
CA THR A 30 -17.15 11.85 15.82
C THR A 30 -17.78 12.48 17.04
N ASP A 31 -17.71 13.80 17.15
CA ASP A 31 -18.46 14.59 18.13
C ASP A 31 -19.70 15.15 17.43
N ASP A 32 -20.88 14.73 17.86
CA ASP A 32 -22.16 15.17 17.28
C ASP A 32 -22.61 16.56 17.78
N GLY A 33 -21.78 17.22 18.61
CA GLY A 33 -22.10 18.55 19.15
C GLY A 33 -23.03 18.56 20.37
N ASP A 34 -23.68 17.44 20.66
CA ASP A 34 -24.55 17.23 21.82
C ASP A 34 -23.85 16.54 22.99
N GLY A 35 -22.50 16.51 22.96
CA GLY A 35 -21.68 15.82 23.96
C GLY A 35 -21.67 14.29 23.81
N LYS A 36 -22.26 13.76 22.74
CA LYS A 36 -22.17 12.32 22.42
C LYS A 36 -21.00 12.08 21.48
N VAL A 37 -20.03 11.34 21.98
CA VAL A 37 -18.86 10.90 21.19
C VAL A 37 -19.15 9.51 20.64
N LYS A 38 -19.10 9.38 19.32
CA LYS A 38 -19.22 8.10 18.63
C LYS A 38 -17.84 7.70 18.07
N ASN A 39 -17.35 6.55 18.49
CA ASN A 39 -16.14 5.96 17.93
C ASN A 39 -16.51 4.96 16.84
N SER A 40 -15.85 5.05 15.70
CA SER A 40 -15.95 4.07 14.62
C SER A 40 -14.55 3.79 14.07
N ILE A 41 -14.36 2.60 13.52
CA ILE A 41 -13.10 2.25 12.84
C ILE A 41 -13.36 2.24 11.35
N GLU A 42 -12.70 3.14 10.62
CA GLU A 42 -12.60 3.00 9.17
C GLU A 42 -11.65 1.85 8.87
N ARG A 43 -12.14 0.85 8.17
CA ARG A 43 -11.36 -0.34 7.82
C ARG A 43 -10.21 0.01 6.89
N ASP A 44 -9.18 -0.76 7.01
CA ASP A 44 -8.06 -0.81 6.10
C ASP A 44 -8.45 -1.43 4.75
N GLY A 45 -7.61 -1.29 3.74
CA GLY A 45 -7.85 -1.92 2.44
C GLY A 45 -6.97 -1.39 1.31
N LEU A 46 -7.03 -2.10 0.19
CA LEU A 46 -6.42 -1.65 -1.06
C LEU A 46 -7.20 -0.47 -1.63
N VAL A 47 -6.52 0.64 -1.89
CA VAL A 47 -7.12 1.87 -2.42
C VAL A 47 -6.69 2.18 -3.85
N ALA A 48 -5.59 1.62 -4.30
CA ALA A 48 -5.13 1.71 -5.67
C ALA A 48 -4.17 0.57 -6.01
N SER A 49 -4.16 0.17 -7.29
CA SER A 49 -3.19 -0.72 -7.87
C SER A 49 -2.87 -0.33 -9.31
N TRP A 50 -1.70 -0.67 -9.74
CA TRP A 50 -1.32 -0.65 -11.15
C TRP A 50 -0.28 -1.74 -11.39
N CYS A 51 -0.44 -2.41 -12.54
CA CYS A 51 0.54 -3.38 -13.00
C CYS A 51 0.73 -3.21 -14.49
N GLY A 52 1.97 -3.03 -14.90
CA GLY A 52 2.29 -2.81 -16.30
C GLY A 52 3.75 -2.44 -16.50
N ARG A 53 4.09 -2.19 -17.77
CA ARG A 53 5.43 -1.84 -18.18
C ARG A 53 5.36 -1.07 -19.49
N PHE A 54 5.91 0.12 -19.51
CA PHE A 54 6.05 0.91 -20.74
C PHE A 54 7.33 0.53 -21.48
N ASP A 55 7.38 0.83 -22.77
CA ASP A 55 8.58 0.64 -23.59
C ASP A 55 9.76 1.45 -23.05
N ASP A 56 9.49 2.66 -22.55
CA ASP A 56 10.46 3.47 -21.82
C ASP A 56 10.32 3.24 -20.31
N ILE A 57 11.37 2.74 -19.70
CA ILE A 57 11.42 2.49 -18.25
C ILE A 57 11.18 3.76 -17.42
N ASN A 58 11.60 4.92 -17.92
CA ASN A 58 11.38 6.18 -17.22
C ASN A 58 9.89 6.49 -17.09
N LYS A 59 9.08 6.19 -18.13
CA LYS A 59 7.62 6.35 -18.05
C LYS A 59 6.99 5.40 -17.04
N THR A 60 7.55 4.19 -16.88
CA THR A 60 7.14 3.26 -15.82
C THR A 60 7.42 3.87 -14.44
N HIS A 61 8.63 4.38 -14.24
CA HIS A 61 9.02 5.03 -12.99
C HIS A 61 8.19 6.30 -12.69
N GLU A 62 7.92 7.13 -13.69
CA GLU A 62 7.04 8.29 -13.56
C GLU A 62 5.61 7.92 -13.15
N ARG A 63 5.08 6.82 -13.68
CA ARG A 63 3.78 6.31 -13.28
C ARG A 63 3.76 5.91 -11.80
N LEU A 64 4.76 5.18 -11.34
CA LEU A 64 4.90 4.80 -9.94
C LEU A 64 5.04 6.03 -9.03
N GLU A 65 5.91 6.95 -9.41
CA GLU A 65 6.13 8.22 -8.70
C GLU A 65 4.83 9.00 -8.53
N LEU A 66 4.06 9.18 -9.61
CA LEU A 66 2.78 9.88 -9.57
C LEU A 66 1.78 9.22 -8.63
N MET A 67 1.69 7.89 -8.62
CA MET A 67 0.81 7.18 -7.71
C MET A 67 1.26 7.35 -6.25
N ILE A 68 2.55 7.22 -5.98
CA ILE A 68 3.13 7.38 -4.64
C ILE A 68 2.87 8.80 -4.12
N GLU A 69 3.09 9.82 -4.93
CA GLU A 69 2.85 11.21 -4.56
C GLU A 69 1.37 11.52 -4.38
N TRP A 70 0.53 11.03 -5.29
CA TRP A 70 -0.92 11.25 -5.21
C TRP A 70 -1.50 10.74 -3.90
N TYR A 71 -1.07 9.56 -3.46
CA TYR A 71 -1.51 8.95 -2.22
C TYR A 71 -0.65 9.37 -1.00
N ASN A 72 0.41 10.15 -1.20
CA ASN A 72 1.42 10.44 -0.18
C ASN A 72 1.85 9.16 0.54
N ALA A 73 2.11 8.12 -0.24
CA ALA A 73 2.31 6.77 0.25
C ALA A 73 3.76 6.54 0.68
N TRP A 74 3.94 6.00 1.88
CA TRP A 74 5.23 5.51 2.32
C TRP A 74 5.46 4.12 1.73
N THR A 75 6.52 3.98 0.92
CA THR A 75 6.65 2.91 -0.06
C THR A 75 7.75 1.92 0.29
N ILE A 76 7.36 0.66 0.48
CA ILE A 76 8.31 -0.46 0.49
C ILE A 76 8.58 -0.88 -0.95
N VAL A 77 9.85 -1.04 -1.31
CA VAL A 77 10.29 -1.39 -2.67
C VAL A 77 11.04 -2.71 -2.62
N GLU A 78 10.68 -3.65 -3.50
CA GLU A 78 11.52 -4.80 -3.77
C GLU A 78 12.78 -4.33 -4.51
N ASN A 79 13.93 -4.52 -3.91
CA ASN A 79 15.20 -3.98 -4.39
C ASN A 79 16.10 -5.08 -4.99
N ASN A 80 15.53 -5.94 -5.83
CA ASN A 80 16.32 -6.84 -6.67
C ASN A 80 16.98 -6.06 -7.80
N VAL A 81 16.30 -4.99 -8.27
CA VAL A 81 16.80 -4.04 -9.24
C VAL A 81 16.69 -2.62 -8.66
N ALA A 82 17.83 -2.00 -8.37
CA ALA A 82 17.88 -0.72 -7.65
C ALA A 82 17.42 0.51 -8.46
N LEU A 83 17.08 0.36 -9.75
CA LEU A 83 16.84 1.48 -10.68
C LEU A 83 15.71 2.41 -10.21
N PHE A 84 14.61 1.86 -9.72
CA PHE A 84 13.50 2.70 -9.23
C PHE A 84 13.89 3.49 -7.97
N ILE A 85 14.64 2.88 -7.05
CA ILE A 85 15.15 3.58 -5.86
C ILE A 85 16.11 4.71 -6.27
N GLN A 86 17.03 4.43 -7.20
CA GLN A 86 17.95 5.45 -7.73
C GLN A 86 17.18 6.58 -8.43
N TYR A 87 16.15 6.26 -9.19
CA TYR A 87 15.26 7.24 -9.80
C TYR A 87 14.62 8.15 -8.74
N MET A 88 14.03 7.60 -7.69
CA MET A 88 13.42 8.38 -6.60
C MET A 88 14.43 9.26 -5.87
N ILE A 89 15.66 8.78 -5.65
CA ILE A 89 16.75 9.54 -5.05
C ILE A 89 17.17 10.69 -5.98
N SER A 90 17.36 10.45 -7.27
CA SER A 90 17.72 11.48 -8.26
C SER A 90 16.70 12.62 -8.33
N LYS A 91 15.42 12.29 -8.12
CA LYS A 91 14.30 13.24 -8.03
C LYS A 91 14.17 13.89 -6.64
N LYS A 92 15.06 13.58 -5.67
CA LYS A 92 14.99 14.05 -4.27
C LYS A 92 13.69 13.66 -3.56
N LYS A 93 13.17 12.45 -3.87
CA LYS A 93 11.90 11.91 -3.37
C LYS A 93 12.09 10.71 -2.42
N GLN A 94 13.28 10.49 -1.92
CA GLN A 94 13.61 9.42 -0.97
C GLN A 94 12.75 9.42 0.30
N ARG A 95 12.12 10.56 0.63
CA ARG A 95 11.17 10.66 1.77
C ARG A 95 9.96 9.72 1.67
N TYR A 96 9.64 9.27 0.46
CA TYR A 96 8.57 8.31 0.22
C TYR A 96 9.03 6.87 0.34
N LEU A 97 10.33 6.62 0.38
CA LEU A 97 10.89 5.28 0.48
C LEU A 97 11.01 4.85 1.94
N VAL A 98 10.67 3.60 2.22
CA VAL A 98 10.87 3.00 3.54
C VAL A 98 12.33 2.62 3.70
N PRO A 99 13.04 3.15 4.72
CA PRO A 99 14.39 2.71 5.05
C PRO A 99 14.40 1.22 5.41
N LYS A 100 15.47 0.53 5.07
CA LYS A 100 15.61 -0.91 5.28
C LYS A 100 15.47 -1.33 6.74
N ASP A 101 16.00 -0.54 7.66
CA ASP A 101 15.94 -0.78 9.11
C ASP A 101 14.53 -0.70 9.69
N MET A 102 13.61 -0.05 8.98
CA MET A 102 12.20 0.05 9.33
C MET A 102 11.34 -1.09 8.75
N ILE A 103 11.91 -1.97 7.93
CA ILE A 103 11.22 -3.15 7.40
C ILE A 103 11.38 -4.30 8.40
N LEU A 104 10.50 -4.31 9.41
CA LEU A 104 10.66 -5.14 10.60
C LEU A 104 10.56 -6.64 10.32
N PHE A 105 9.74 -7.06 9.36
CA PHE A 105 9.63 -8.48 9.00
C PHE A 105 10.93 -9.07 8.45
N LEU A 106 11.90 -8.24 8.05
CA LEU A 106 13.22 -8.69 7.65
C LEU A 106 14.16 -8.96 8.83
N LYS A 107 13.87 -8.42 10.03
CA LYS A 107 14.73 -8.60 11.20
C LYS A 107 14.71 -10.05 11.68
N ASP A 108 13.54 -10.68 11.59
CA ASP A 108 13.32 -12.05 12.06
C ASP A 108 13.99 -13.10 11.16
N ILE A 109 14.41 -12.72 9.95
CA ILE A 109 14.94 -13.63 8.94
C ILE A 109 16.48 -13.66 8.94
N GLY A 110 17.14 -12.85 9.78
CA GLY A 110 18.62 -12.79 9.81
C GLY A 110 19.24 -12.32 8.48
N ALA A 111 18.48 -11.59 7.67
CA ALA A 111 18.91 -11.14 6.37
C ALA A 111 20.17 -10.27 6.49
N ASN A 112 21.27 -10.73 5.96
CA ASN A 112 22.57 -10.04 5.93
C ASN A 112 22.36 -8.59 5.52
N ARG A 113 22.76 -7.67 6.40
CA ARG A 113 22.75 -6.23 6.13
C ARG A 113 23.75 -5.94 5.01
N ASN A 114 23.27 -5.95 3.77
CA ASN A 114 24.05 -5.46 2.66
C ASN A 114 24.18 -3.95 2.84
N VAL A 115 25.38 -3.49 3.18
CA VAL A 115 25.73 -2.11 3.57
C VAL A 115 25.37 -1.08 2.50
N PHE A 116 25.17 -1.52 1.24
CA PHE A 116 24.91 -0.65 0.09
C PHE A 116 23.42 -0.38 -0.21
N GLN A 117 22.50 -0.94 0.56
CA GLN A 117 21.06 -0.75 0.31
C GLN A 117 20.40 -0.05 1.49
N GLU A 118 20.23 1.26 1.39
CA GLU A 118 19.59 2.07 2.40
C GLU A 118 18.05 1.91 2.42
N TYR A 119 17.45 1.61 1.25
CA TYR A 119 16.00 1.52 1.06
C TYR A 119 15.59 0.19 0.45
N GLY A 120 14.35 -0.20 0.76
CA GLY A 120 13.74 -1.40 0.19
C GLY A 120 14.29 -2.71 0.77
N TRP A 121 13.89 -3.80 0.18
CA TRP A 121 14.28 -5.15 0.60
C TRP A 121 14.61 -6.03 -0.60
N LYS A 122 15.54 -6.96 -0.42
CA LYS A 122 15.92 -7.90 -1.48
C LYS A 122 15.10 -9.18 -1.34
N ASN A 123 14.32 -9.49 -2.39
CA ASN A 123 13.60 -10.74 -2.46
C ASN A 123 14.57 -11.88 -2.78
N VAL A 124 14.78 -12.73 -1.79
CA VAL A 124 15.40 -14.03 -2.00
C VAL A 124 14.26 -15.03 -1.94
N GLY A 125 14.11 -15.89 -2.93
CA GLY A 125 12.93 -16.75 -3.08
C GLY A 125 12.55 -17.55 -1.82
N THR A 126 13.52 -17.88 -0.96
CA THR A 126 13.29 -18.51 0.36
C THR A 126 12.59 -17.58 1.34
N ILE A 127 12.86 -16.28 1.31
CA ILE A 127 12.21 -15.28 2.17
C ILE A 127 10.76 -15.10 1.75
N PHE A 128 10.51 -14.97 0.46
CA PHE A 128 9.14 -14.83 -0.05
C PHE A 128 8.30 -16.04 0.32
N LYS A 129 8.76 -17.25 -0.02
CA LYS A 129 8.03 -18.50 0.25
C LYS A 129 7.85 -18.78 1.74
N GLY A 130 8.88 -18.54 2.54
CA GLY A 130 8.89 -18.88 3.97
C GLY A 130 8.11 -17.91 4.84
N THR A 131 8.13 -16.62 4.52
CA THR A 131 7.61 -15.59 5.41
C THR A 131 6.57 -14.69 4.76
N ILE A 132 6.89 -14.07 3.63
CA ILE A 132 6.03 -13.02 3.05
C ILE A 132 4.71 -13.60 2.53
N LEU A 133 4.76 -14.75 1.90
CA LEU A 133 3.58 -15.45 1.40
C LEU A 133 2.61 -15.81 2.51
N SER A 134 3.11 -16.18 3.71
CA SER A 134 2.25 -16.50 4.85
C SER A 134 1.39 -15.31 5.29
N TYR A 135 1.94 -14.10 5.31
CA TYR A 135 1.15 -12.89 5.60
C TYR A 135 0.04 -12.66 4.58
N GLY A 136 0.31 -12.92 3.28
CA GLY A 136 -0.71 -12.86 2.25
C GLY A 136 -1.83 -13.88 2.49
N ILE A 137 -1.48 -15.13 2.80
CA ILE A 137 -2.45 -16.20 3.11
C ILE A 137 -3.28 -15.86 4.35
N GLU A 138 -2.66 -15.36 5.40
CA GLU A 138 -3.36 -14.91 6.61
C GLU A 138 -4.35 -13.80 6.28
N PHE A 139 -3.95 -12.80 5.48
CA PHE A 139 -4.84 -11.73 5.06
C PHE A 139 -6.07 -12.27 4.32
N LEU A 140 -5.88 -13.23 3.40
CA LEU A 140 -6.99 -13.80 2.63
C LEU A 140 -8.00 -14.55 3.51
N LYS A 141 -7.51 -15.21 4.58
CA LYS A 141 -8.31 -16.01 5.51
C LYS A 141 -8.88 -15.22 6.69
N GLU A 142 -8.46 -13.98 6.87
CA GLU A 142 -8.93 -13.14 7.96
C GLU A 142 -10.44 -12.95 7.89
N GLU A 143 -11.15 -13.35 8.95
CA GLU A 143 -12.57 -13.09 9.10
C GLU A 143 -12.79 -11.63 9.48
N LEU A 144 -13.53 -10.92 8.64
CA LEU A 144 -13.68 -9.46 8.74
C LEU A 144 -15.03 -9.07 9.34
N ASP A 145 -16.08 -9.80 8.97
CA ASP A 145 -17.45 -9.49 9.34
C ASP A 145 -18.37 -10.69 9.09
N HIS A 146 -19.55 -10.62 9.68
CA HIS A 146 -20.59 -11.62 9.49
C HIS A 146 -21.89 -10.94 9.10
N GLU A 147 -22.53 -11.41 8.04
CA GLU A 147 -23.91 -11.09 7.75
C GLU A 147 -24.78 -11.95 8.64
N THR A 148 -25.58 -11.32 9.51
CA THR A 148 -26.46 -12.00 10.46
C THR A 148 -27.92 -11.74 10.16
N LEU A 149 -28.76 -12.77 10.37
CA LEU A 149 -30.22 -12.60 10.38
C LEU A 149 -30.69 -11.91 11.67
N PRO A 150 -31.95 -11.42 11.71
CA PRO A 150 -32.52 -10.78 12.91
C PRO A 150 -32.53 -11.67 14.15
N ASP A 151 -32.49 -12.98 13.98
CA ASP A 151 -32.39 -13.98 15.05
C ASP A 151 -30.94 -14.21 15.57
N GLY A 152 -29.94 -13.50 14.98
CA GLY A 152 -28.54 -13.62 15.35
C GLY A 152 -27.78 -14.75 14.65
N SER A 153 -28.44 -15.54 13.80
CA SER A 153 -27.75 -16.58 13.02
C SER A 153 -26.85 -15.99 11.94
N ILE A 154 -25.64 -16.55 11.78
CA ILE A 154 -24.67 -16.11 10.75
C ILE A 154 -25.07 -16.73 9.41
N VAL A 155 -25.34 -15.89 8.41
CA VAL A 155 -25.66 -16.29 7.03
C VAL A 155 -24.40 -16.38 6.18
N LYS A 156 -23.50 -15.42 6.35
CA LYS A 156 -22.27 -15.31 5.56
C LYS A 156 -21.13 -14.76 6.40
N THR A 157 -19.97 -15.35 6.27
CA THR A 157 -18.71 -14.79 6.78
C THR A 157 -17.98 -14.10 5.64
N ILE A 158 -17.56 -12.85 5.87
CA ILE A 158 -16.79 -12.05 4.92
C ILE A 158 -15.31 -12.22 5.23
N TYR A 159 -14.55 -12.65 4.25
CA TYR A 159 -13.12 -12.89 4.38
C TYR A 159 -12.27 -11.79 3.72
N GLY A 160 -11.00 -11.72 4.09
CA GLY A 160 -10.03 -10.78 3.53
C GLY A 160 -9.91 -10.82 2.01
N VAL A 161 -10.10 -12.00 1.40
CA VAL A 161 -10.10 -12.16 -0.06
C VAL A 161 -11.16 -11.30 -0.77
N GLU A 162 -12.32 -11.09 -0.13
CA GLU A 162 -13.43 -10.29 -0.68
C GLU A 162 -13.09 -8.78 -0.73
N ARG A 163 -12.04 -8.35 -0.03
CA ARG A 163 -11.53 -6.96 -0.04
C ARG A 163 -10.54 -6.67 -1.15
N ILE A 164 -10.23 -7.64 -1.99
CA ILE A 164 -9.27 -7.48 -3.10
C ILE A 164 -10.04 -7.14 -4.37
N PRO A 165 -10.03 -5.88 -4.83
CA PRO A 165 -10.75 -5.48 -6.04
C PRO A 165 -10.00 -5.85 -7.33
N ASP A 166 -8.72 -6.24 -7.24
CA ASP A 166 -7.89 -6.59 -8.40
C ASP A 166 -8.10 -8.06 -8.81
N ILE A 167 -8.95 -8.26 -9.82
CA ILE A 167 -9.25 -9.59 -10.36
C ILE A 167 -8.00 -10.28 -10.94
N MET A 168 -7.04 -9.51 -11.49
CA MET A 168 -5.82 -10.08 -12.06
C MET A 168 -4.89 -10.59 -10.97
N LEU A 169 -4.85 -9.91 -9.81
CA LEU A 169 -4.16 -10.43 -8.63
C LEU A 169 -4.77 -11.76 -8.15
N LEU A 170 -6.11 -11.82 -8.06
CA LEU A 170 -6.79 -13.05 -7.66
C LEU A 170 -6.52 -14.23 -8.63
N LYS A 171 -6.48 -13.96 -9.94
CA LYS A 171 -6.10 -14.96 -10.95
C LYS A 171 -4.64 -15.40 -10.80
N GLU A 172 -3.73 -14.48 -10.54
CA GLU A 172 -2.31 -14.79 -10.30
C GLU A 172 -2.14 -15.62 -9.02
N MET A 173 -2.87 -15.31 -7.95
CA MET A 173 -2.91 -16.12 -6.73
C MET A 173 -3.42 -17.53 -6.99
N GLN A 174 -4.48 -17.67 -7.77
CA GLN A 174 -5.06 -18.99 -8.13
C GLN A 174 -4.10 -19.82 -9.00
N ALA A 175 -3.35 -19.16 -9.89
CA ALA A 175 -2.40 -19.80 -10.79
C ALA A 175 -1.02 -20.02 -10.14
N TYR A 176 -0.83 -19.56 -8.90
CA TYR A 176 0.47 -19.61 -8.23
C TYR A 176 1.01 -21.03 -8.15
N ARG A 177 2.17 -21.22 -8.74
CA ARG A 177 3.00 -22.42 -8.64
C ARG A 177 4.46 -22.05 -8.78
N GLU A 178 5.33 -22.95 -8.40
CA GLU A 178 6.77 -22.74 -8.53
C GLU A 178 7.20 -22.49 -9.99
N GLY A 179 8.02 -21.45 -10.20
CA GLY A 179 8.54 -21.09 -11.52
C GLY A 179 7.64 -20.18 -12.36
N VAL A 180 6.44 -19.83 -11.89
CA VAL A 180 5.58 -18.84 -12.55
C VAL A 180 5.94 -17.42 -12.07
N ASN A 181 5.95 -16.46 -13.00
CA ASN A 181 6.09 -15.05 -12.65
C ASN A 181 4.86 -14.55 -11.90
N VAL A 182 5.07 -13.90 -10.75
CA VAL A 182 4.01 -13.51 -9.81
C VAL A 182 4.25 -12.10 -9.25
N ASP A 183 4.51 -11.14 -10.12
CA ASP A 183 4.88 -9.78 -9.74
C ASP A 183 3.79 -9.09 -8.87
N ARG A 184 2.50 -9.29 -9.22
CA ARG A 184 1.40 -8.75 -8.40
C ARG A 184 1.33 -9.40 -7.03
N LEU A 185 1.49 -10.71 -6.96
CA LEU A 185 1.45 -11.45 -5.71
C LEU A 185 2.60 -11.04 -4.78
N VAL A 186 3.80 -10.87 -5.33
CA VAL A 186 4.98 -10.40 -4.57
C VAL A 186 4.73 -9.01 -3.99
N ALA A 187 4.31 -8.06 -4.82
CA ALA A 187 4.02 -6.70 -4.41
C ALA A 187 2.89 -6.65 -3.35
N PHE A 188 1.82 -7.43 -3.53
CA PHE A 188 0.71 -7.50 -2.59
C PHE A 188 1.13 -8.13 -1.25
N CYS A 189 1.76 -9.29 -1.25
CA CYS A 189 2.16 -9.97 -0.02
C CYS A 189 3.18 -9.13 0.78
N SER A 190 4.11 -8.47 0.10
CA SER A 190 5.06 -7.55 0.74
C SER A 190 4.37 -6.35 1.39
N LEU A 191 3.32 -5.82 0.75
CA LEU A 191 2.49 -4.76 1.31
C LEU A 191 1.80 -5.20 2.58
N VAL A 192 1.13 -6.36 2.53
CA VAL A 192 0.38 -6.90 3.67
C VAL A 192 1.32 -7.22 4.85
N ALA A 193 2.47 -7.85 4.58
CA ALA A 193 3.47 -8.12 5.58
C ALA A 193 3.94 -6.83 6.28
N PHE A 194 4.24 -5.80 5.49
CA PHE A 194 4.67 -4.51 6.03
C PHE A 194 3.54 -3.84 6.84
N ALA A 195 2.31 -3.83 6.32
CA ALA A 195 1.17 -3.21 6.99
C ALA A 195 0.87 -3.87 8.34
N LYS A 196 0.79 -5.21 8.40
CA LYS A 196 0.53 -5.95 9.64
C LYS A 196 1.59 -5.69 10.72
N VAL A 197 2.86 -5.74 10.35
CA VAL A 197 3.96 -5.49 11.30
C VAL A 197 3.97 -4.04 11.77
N GLN A 198 3.67 -3.07 10.89
CA GLN A 198 3.59 -1.67 11.29
C GLN A 198 2.38 -1.39 12.20
N GLN A 199 1.23 -1.99 11.94
CA GLN A 199 0.04 -1.87 12.78
C GLN A 199 0.29 -2.39 14.20
N SER A 200 0.94 -3.54 14.31
CA SER A 200 1.30 -4.14 15.62
C SER A 200 2.21 -3.23 16.45
N ASN A 201 3.04 -2.41 15.80
CA ASN A 201 4.01 -1.57 16.49
C ASN A 201 3.53 -0.13 16.76
N ARG A 202 2.57 0.39 15.99
CA ARG A 202 2.17 1.82 16.06
C ARG A 202 0.78 2.05 16.66
N GLY A 203 -0.05 1.03 16.76
CA GLY A 203 -1.45 1.18 17.12
C GLY A 203 -2.28 1.88 16.02
N LEU A 204 -3.54 2.13 16.32
CA LEU A 204 -4.46 2.79 15.40
C LEU A 204 -4.22 4.30 15.33
N THR A 205 -4.22 4.84 14.13
CA THR A 205 -4.25 6.30 13.93
C THR A 205 -5.64 6.83 14.31
N LYS A 206 -5.69 7.88 15.12
CA LYS A 206 -6.96 8.52 15.54
C LYS A 206 -7.24 9.74 14.68
N ARG A 207 -8.49 9.86 14.24
CA ARG A 207 -9.02 11.03 13.54
C ARG A 207 -10.24 11.56 14.29
N ILE A 208 -10.20 12.82 14.68
CA ILE A 208 -11.32 13.51 15.33
C ILE A 208 -12.09 14.28 14.25
N GLU A 209 -13.38 14.00 14.12
CA GLU A 209 -14.30 14.71 13.22
C GLU A 209 -15.33 15.46 14.05
N THR A 210 -15.40 16.76 13.89
CA THR A 210 -16.43 17.59 14.50
C THR A 210 -17.63 17.73 13.56
N SER A 211 -18.84 17.79 14.12
CA SER A 211 -20.09 17.96 13.35
C SER A 211 -20.11 19.21 12.48
N LYS A 212 -19.40 20.26 12.89
CA LYS A 212 -19.24 21.50 12.11
C LYS A 212 -18.46 21.29 10.81
N GLU A 213 -17.49 20.37 10.80
CA GLU A 213 -16.71 20.05 9.57
C GLU A 213 -17.52 19.23 8.58
N LYS A 214 -18.46 18.39 9.05
CA LYS A 214 -19.38 17.63 8.19
C LYS A 214 -20.37 18.55 7.47
N LEU A 215 -20.94 19.52 8.16
CA LEU A 215 -21.92 20.46 7.61
C LEU A 215 -21.30 21.48 6.64
N ALA A 216 -20.07 21.92 6.89
CA ALA A 216 -19.43 22.96 6.09
C ALA A 216 -18.99 22.47 4.70
N ASN A 217 -18.82 21.17 4.47
CA ASN A 217 -18.36 20.68 3.16
C ASN A 217 -18.58 19.18 2.94
N PRO A 218 -19.80 18.74 2.53
CA PRO A 218 -20.09 17.34 2.23
C PRO A 218 -19.19 16.77 1.11
N GLN A 219 -18.66 17.60 0.23
CA GLN A 219 -17.66 17.18 -0.76
C GLN A 219 -16.24 17.06 -0.19
N LYS A 220 -15.96 17.65 0.98
CA LYS A 220 -14.68 17.45 1.68
C LYS A 220 -14.57 16.05 2.30
N ILE A 221 -15.67 15.36 2.56
CA ILE A 221 -15.64 14.01 3.14
C ILE A 221 -14.89 13.06 2.20
N SER A 222 -15.14 13.13 0.90
CA SER A 222 -14.36 12.36 -0.08
C SER A 222 -12.90 12.84 -0.23
N LYS A 223 -12.60 14.09 0.17
CA LYS A 223 -11.25 14.69 0.12
C LYS A 223 -10.50 14.59 1.44
N LEU A 224 -11.19 14.48 2.57
CA LEU A 224 -10.62 14.40 3.92
C LEU A 224 -9.98 13.03 4.23
N ASN A 225 -10.36 12.00 3.50
CA ASN A 225 -9.62 10.72 3.54
C ASN A 225 -8.12 10.90 3.20
N TRP A 226 -7.75 12.02 2.59
CA TRP A 226 -6.37 12.42 2.27
C TRP A 226 -5.60 13.03 3.46
N GLY A 227 -6.31 13.60 4.46
CA GLY A 227 -5.70 14.22 5.63
C GLY A 227 -5.11 13.23 6.62
N ALA A 228 -5.66 12.02 6.69
CA ALA A 228 -5.20 10.97 7.60
C ALA A 228 -3.75 10.51 7.32
N PHE A 229 -3.27 10.71 6.07
CA PHE A 229 -1.90 10.38 5.68
C PHE A 229 -0.86 11.44 6.08
N ARG A 230 -1.28 12.64 6.51
CA ARG A 230 -0.34 13.73 6.86
C ARG A 230 0.38 13.56 8.19
N HIS A 231 -0.10 12.70 9.08
CA HIS A 231 0.44 12.59 10.43
C HIS A 231 1.47 11.48 10.64
N ILE A 232 1.83 10.75 9.59
CA ILE A 232 2.93 9.80 9.69
C ILE A 232 4.24 10.54 9.38
N GLY A 233 4.79 11.21 10.35
CA GLY A 233 6.22 11.53 10.43
C GLY A 233 6.72 12.75 9.67
N MET A 234 5.95 13.85 9.53
CA MET A 234 6.49 15.12 9.03
C MET A 234 6.14 16.31 9.95
N ASN A 235 6.92 16.48 11.00
CA ASN A 235 7.14 17.79 11.60
C ASN A 235 8.18 18.54 10.74
N ASN A 236 7.77 19.14 9.65
CA ASN A 236 8.49 20.25 9.02
C ASN A 236 7.53 21.02 8.12
N GLY A 237 7.13 22.19 8.60
CA GLY A 237 6.16 23.08 8.01
C GLY A 237 6.61 23.70 6.68
N LYS A 238 6.33 23.01 5.57
CA LYS A 238 6.23 23.65 4.25
C LYS A 238 5.01 23.07 3.54
N SER A 239 4.05 23.94 3.28
CA SER A 239 2.86 23.64 2.49
C SER A 239 3.29 23.20 1.08
N MET A 240 2.91 22.00 0.67
CA MET A 240 3.11 21.57 -0.70
C MET A 240 1.97 22.06 -1.58
N SER A 241 2.32 22.75 -2.67
CA SER A 241 1.41 23.05 -3.76
C SER A 241 0.91 21.75 -4.41
N ARG A 242 -0.39 21.66 -4.70
CA ARG A 242 -1.02 20.52 -5.36
C ARG A 242 -0.48 20.38 -6.79
N PRO A 243 -0.22 19.18 -7.30
CA PRO A 243 -0.02 18.99 -8.73
C PRO A 243 -1.28 19.47 -9.48
N SER A 244 -1.09 20.21 -10.55
CA SER A 244 -2.20 20.77 -11.32
C SER A 244 -3.03 19.63 -11.95
N ARG A 245 -4.35 19.81 -12.04
CA ARG A 245 -5.28 18.87 -12.69
C ARG A 245 -4.89 18.49 -14.14
N ASN A 246 -4.01 19.28 -14.74
CA ASN A 246 -3.57 19.10 -16.13
C ASN A 246 -2.50 18.01 -16.29
N ALA A 247 -1.87 17.54 -15.23
CA ALA A 247 -0.85 16.49 -15.30
C ALA A 247 -1.40 15.13 -15.82
N PHE A 248 -2.71 14.92 -15.75
CA PHE A 248 -3.34 13.66 -16.17
C PHE A 248 -3.99 13.68 -17.57
N ARG A 249 -4.13 14.86 -18.20
CA ARG A 249 -4.78 14.96 -19.52
C ARG A 249 -3.94 14.40 -20.67
N ASN A 250 -2.64 14.31 -20.50
CA ASN A 250 -1.69 13.89 -21.56
C ASN A 250 -1.24 12.42 -21.42
N LEU A 251 -1.93 11.62 -20.60
CA LEU A 251 -1.57 10.22 -20.33
C LEU A 251 -2.58 9.21 -20.92
N ARG A 252 -3.27 9.60 -22.00
CA ARG A 252 -4.04 8.67 -22.83
C ARG A 252 -3.20 8.14 -23.98
#